data_bab8fda49e7f68658707646c6b7a221d
#
_entry.id   bab8fda49e7f68658707646c6b7a221d
#
_cell.length_a   1.000
_cell.length_b   1.000
_cell.length_c   1.000
_cell.angle_alpha   90.00
_cell.angle_beta   90.00
_cell.angle_gamma   90.00
#
_symmetry.space_group_name_H-M   'P 1'
#
loop_
_entity.id
_entity.type
_entity.pdbx_description
1 polymer ?
#
loop_
_entity_poly.entity_id
_entity_poly.type
_entity_poly.pdbx_seq_one_letter_code
_entity_poly.pdbx_strand_id
1 'polypeptide(L)'
;MDVVFTYGRFNPPHLGHKMMIEEVINKASKMNKIPVVIVSHSYGNKSNPLSVEDKTRILKRWFPQLTVLSSSKNLSLAKIAENFDEKSVMVVGENRKNAFSFLPFNRHALKRPNAAPSATKARAAAMNGNKEVFKNLTGYNLTNNIQNKISKASTITKKKRST
;
A
#
# COMPACT_ATOMS: atom_id res chain seq x y z
N MET A 1 5.10 15.70 -13.99
CA MET A 1 6.00 15.23 -12.92
C MET A 1 6.80 14.02 -13.40
N ASP A 2 8.10 14.07 -13.21
CA ASP A 2 8.98 12.95 -13.52
C ASP A 2 9.23 12.15 -12.24
N VAL A 3 8.65 10.97 -12.14
CA VAL A 3 8.54 10.26 -10.87
C VAL A 3 9.01 8.80 -10.98
N VAL A 4 9.39 8.26 -9.82
CA VAL A 4 9.39 6.81 -9.58
C VAL A 4 8.25 6.56 -8.60
N PHE A 5 7.32 5.70 -8.96
CA PHE A 5 6.11 5.51 -8.16
C PHE A 5 5.76 4.04 -7.98
N THR A 6 4.93 3.79 -6.99
CA THR A 6 4.26 2.50 -6.80
C THR A 6 2.81 2.73 -6.41
N TYR A 7 1.99 1.71 -6.60
CA TYR A 7 0.55 1.74 -6.29
C TYR A 7 0.17 0.48 -5.51
N GLY A 8 -0.68 0.64 -4.52
CA GLY A 8 -1.17 -0.50 -3.77
C GLY A 8 -2.31 -0.16 -2.83
N ARG A 9 -2.90 -1.20 -2.24
CA ARG A 9 -3.98 -1.06 -1.26
C ARG A 9 -3.44 -0.69 0.12
N PHE A 10 -2.29 -1.21 0.51
CA PHE A 10 -1.65 -0.90 1.81
C PHE A 10 -2.63 -1.10 2.98
N ASN A 11 -3.29 -2.26 3.06
CA ASN A 11 -4.41 -2.41 4.00
C ASN A 11 -4.33 -3.67 4.89
N PRO A 12 -3.53 -3.62 5.99
CA PRO A 12 -2.72 -2.48 6.43
C PRO A 12 -1.36 -2.44 5.74
N PRO A 13 -0.65 -1.30 5.80
CA PRO A 13 0.76 -1.28 5.40
C PRO A 13 1.57 -2.29 6.23
N HIS A 14 2.52 -2.95 5.60
CA HIS A 14 3.38 -3.95 6.25
C HIS A 14 4.83 -3.83 5.76
N LEU A 15 5.73 -4.66 6.32
CA LEU A 15 7.16 -4.55 6.00
C LEU A 15 7.49 -4.82 4.52
N GLY A 16 6.70 -5.64 3.84
CA GLY A 16 6.85 -5.82 2.39
C GLY A 16 6.60 -4.53 1.61
N HIS A 17 5.59 -3.76 2.03
CA HIS A 17 5.33 -2.43 1.47
C HIS A 17 6.46 -1.46 1.78
N LYS A 18 7.00 -1.52 3.01
CA LYS A 18 8.11 -0.65 3.41
C LYS A 18 9.33 -0.89 2.52
N MET A 19 9.67 -2.15 2.26
CA MET A 19 10.77 -2.51 1.35
C MET A 19 10.53 -1.96 -0.06
N MET A 20 9.30 -2.06 -0.57
CA MET A 20 8.95 -1.54 -1.90
C MET A 20 9.10 -0.03 -1.95
N ILE A 21 8.66 0.68 -0.92
CA ILE A 21 8.79 2.14 -0.85
C ILE A 21 10.26 2.55 -0.75
N GLU A 22 11.07 1.83 0.01
CA GLU A 22 12.51 2.07 0.07
C GLU A 22 13.14 1.95 -1.33
N GLU A 23 12.72 0.98 -2.12
CA GLU A 23 13.18 0.83 -3.51
C GLU A 23 12.74 2.00 -4.39
N VAL A 24 11.49 2.47 -4.22
CA VAL A 24 11.00 3.67 -4.91
C VAL A 24 11.88 4.87 -4.60
N ILE A 25 12.18 5.09 -3.33
CA ILE A 25 13.00 6.22 -2.87
C ILE A 25 14.44 6.11 -3.42
N ASN A 26 15.04 4.93 -3.32
CA ASN A 26 16.40 4.71 -3.78
C ASN A 26 16.53 4.89 -5.29
N LYS A 27 15.60 4.32 -6.05
CA LYS A 27 15.59 4.44 -7.51
C LYS A 27 15.34 5.88 -7.95
N ALA A 28 14.42 6.57 -7.29
CA ALA A 28 14.15 7.99 -7.56
C ALA A 28 15.39 8.85 -7.33
N SER A 29 16.10 8.61 -6.23
CA SER A 29 17.33 9.32 -5.93
C SER A 29 18.40 9.11 -7.02
N LYS A 30 18.60 7.87 -7.45
CA LYS A 30 19.58 7.53 -8.49
C LYS A 30 19.22 8.13 -9.84
N MET A 31 17.93 8.27 -10.15
CA MET A 31 17.44 8.78 -11.42
C MET A 31 17.12 10.28 -11.39
N ASN A 32 17.33 10.93 -10.25
CA ASN A 32 16.96 12.33 -10.03
C ASN A 32 15.46 12.60 -10.32
N LYS A 33 14.62 11.73 -9.82
CA LYS A 33 13.15 11.79 -9.95
C LYS A 33 12.51 11.94 -8.58
N ILE A 34 11.21 12.23 -8.56
CA ILE A 34 10.44 12.39 -7.33
C ILE A 34 9.86 11.03 -6.92
N PRO A 35 10.08 10.56 -5.68
CA PRO A 35 9.45 9.35 -5.19
C PRO A 35 7.98 9.59 -4.83
N VAL A 36 7.08 8.76 -5.36
CA VAL A 36 5.64 8.89 -5.16
C VAL A 36 5.04 7.52 -4.81
N VAL A 37 4.17 7.51 -3.80
CA VAL A 37 3.34 6.34 -3.50
C VAL A 37 1.89 6.73 -3.70
N ILE A 38 1.17 5.88 -4.44
CA ILE A 38 -0.26 6.07 -4.68
C ILE A 38 -1.00 4.99 -3.89
N VAL A 39 -1.81 5.41 -2.91
CA VAL A 39 -2.66 4.49 -2.16
C VAL A 39 -4.01 4.36 -2.82
N SER A 40 -4.52 3.14 -2.89
CA SER A 40 -5.88 2.88 -3.35
C SER A 40 -6.90 3.46 -2.37
N HIS A 41 -8.01 3.97 -2.88
CA HIS A 41 -9.11 4.45 -2.05
C HIS A 41 -10.01 3.33 -1.53
N SER A 42 -9.67 2.07 -1.80
CA SER A 42 -10.44 0.91 -1.31
C SER A 42 -10.58 0.96 0.21
N TYR A 43 -11.83 0.91 0.69
CA TYR A 43 -12.16 1.06 2.10
C TYR A 43 -13.53 0.49 2.42
N GLY A 44 -13.72 0.04 3.66
CA GLY A 44 -15.03 -0.32 4.19
C GLY A 44 -15.41 -1.78 4.04
N ASN A 45 -14.47 -2.67 3.82
CA ASN A 45 -14.73 -4.11 3.81
C ASN A 45 -13.60 -4.88 4.51
N LYS A 46 -13.77 -6.19 4.64
CA LYS A 46 -12.85 -7.08 5.36
C LYS A 46 -11.41 -6.97 4.85
N SER A 47 -11.22 -6.86 3.55
CA SER A 47 -9.89 -6.80 2.93
C SER A 47 -9.30 -5.39 2.95
N ASN A 48 -10.11 -4.38 3.20
CA ASN A 48 -9.71 -2.96 3.18
C ASN A 48 -10.27 -2.22 4.40
N PRO A 49 -9.81 -2.59 5.62
CA PRO A 49 -10.37 -2.01 6.84
C PRO A 49 -9.92 -0.58 7.15
N LEU A 50 -8.79 -0.13 6.58
CA LEU A 50 -8.23 1.17 6.88
C LEU A 50 -8.56 2.19 5.79
N SER A 51 -8.87 3.43 6.19
CA SER A 51 -9.11 4.56 5.29
C SER A 51 -7.81 5.05 4.65
N VAL A 52 -7.95 5.92 3.64
CA VAL A 52 -6.80 6.60 3.03
C VAL A 52 -6.01 7.38 4.10
N GLU A 53 -6.69 8.07 5.00
CA GLU A 53 -6.05 8.84 6.06
C GLU A 53 -5.23 7.97 6.99
N ASP A 54 -5.76 6.81 7.39
CA ASP A 54 -5.04 5.86 8.24
C ASP A 54 -3.77 5.35 7.57
N LYS A 55 -3.91 4.93 6.31
CA LYS A 55 -2.79 4.40 5.53
C LYS A 55 -1.71 5.46 5.31
N THR A 56 -2.11 6.66 4.92
CA THR A 56 -1.21 7.78 4.68
C THR A 56 -0.43 8.13 5.95
N ARG A 57 -1.10 8.13 7.10
CA ARG A 57 -0.47 8.43 8.39
C ARG A 57 0.65 7.42 8.69
N ILE A 58 0.42 6.14 8.45
CA ILE A 58 1.43 5.09 8.67
C ILE A 58 2.60 5.27 7.71
N LEU A 59 2.33 5.48 6.42
CA LEU A 59 3.39 5.67 5.41
C LEU A 59 4.24 6.89 5.71
N LYS A 60 3.64 8.01 6.11
CA LYS A 60 4.33 9.25 6.46
C LYS A 60 5.15 9.10 7.74
N ARG A 61 4.76 8.20 8.65
CA ARG A 61 5.56 7.88 9.83
C ARG A 61 6.87 7.20 9.45
N TRP A 62 6.80 6.27 8.48
CA TRP A 62 8.01 5.63 7.97
C TRP A 62 8.90 6.60 7.19
N PHE A 63 8.28 7.44 6.36
CA PHE A 63 8.98 8.32 5.42
C PHE A 63 8.30 9.70 5.40
N PRO A 64 8.67 10.61 6.33
CA PRO A 64 7.99 11.91 6.46
C PRO A 64 8.03 12.78 5.20
N GLN A 65 9.05 12.61 4.36
CA GLN A 65 9.23 13.41 3.15
C GLN A 65 8.57 12.81 1.90
N LEU A 66 7.96 11.62 2.05
CA LEU A 66 7.37 10.91 0.91
C LEU A 66 6.13 11.65 0.40
N THR A 67 6.00 11.76 -0.93
CA THR A 67 4.78 12.21 -1.57
C THR A 67 3.80 11.05 -1.65
N VAL A 68 2.68 11.18 -0.96
CA VAL A 68 1.61 10.17 -0.97
C VAL A 68 0.38 10.73 -1.67
N LEU A 69 -0.04 10.07 -2.74
CA LEU A 69 -1.25 10.40 -3.47
C LEU A 69 -2.28 9.30 -3.23
N SER A 70 -3.54 9.58 -3.54
CA SER A 70 -4.62 8.59 -3.42
C SER A 70 -5.48 8.59 -4.68
N SER A 71 -5.90 7.41 -5.12
CA SER A 71 -6.99 7.31 -6.07
C SER A 71 -8.30 7.71 -5.37
N SER A 72 -9.34 7.95 -6.16
CA SER A 72 -10.69 8.22 -5.66
C SER A 72 -11.68 7.68 -6.67
N LYS A 73 -12.97 7.75 -6.34
CA LYS A 73 -14.05 7.31 -7.22
C LYS A 73 -13.95 7.94 -8.61
N ASN A 74 -13.57 9.21 -8.68
CA ASN A 74 -13.49 9.97 -9.93
C ASN A 74 -12.07 10.18 -10.44
N LEU A 75 -11.07 9.62 -9.74
CA LEU A 75 -9.65 9.79 -10.08
C LEU A 75 -8.96 8.43 -10.00
N SER A 76 -8.98 7.70 -11.10
CA SER A 76 -8.34 6.39 -11.21
C SER A 76 -6.81 6.49 -11.24
N LEU A 77 -6.14 5.36 -11.01
CA LEU A 77 -4.68 5.27 -11.17
C LEU A 77 -4.25 5.76 -12.55
N ALA A 78 -4.96 5.36 -13.61
CA ALA A 78 -4.62 5.78 -14.97
C ALA A 78 -4.70 7.30 -15.13
N LYS A 79 -5.71 7.93 -14.55
CA LYS A 79 -5.86 9.40 -14.59
C LYS A 79 -4.77 10.13 -13.82
N ILE A 80 -4.41 9.60 -12.64
CA ILE A 80 -3.29 10.17 -11.87
C ILE A 80 -2.01 10.09 -12.71
N ALA A 81 -1.78 8.95 -13.35
CA ALA A 81 -0.59 8.70 -14.16
C ALA A 81 -0.49 9.59 -15.40
N GLU A 82 -1.60 10.15 -15.89
CA GLU A 82 -1.58 11.11 -16.99
C GLU A 82 -0.75 12.37 -16.69
N ASN A 83 -0.57 12.68 -15.40
CA ASN A 83 0.23 13.81 -14.94
C ASN A 83 1.72 13.49 -14.81
N PHE A 84 2.10 12.24 -15.05
CA PHE A 84 3.50 11.80 -14.94
C PHE A 84 4.17 11.84 -16.32
N ASP A 85 5.44 12.26 -16.32
CA ASP A 85 6.24 12.24 -17.55
C ASP A 85 6.37 10.82 -18.08
N GLU A 86 6.48 10.67 -19.38
CA GLU A 86 6.63 9.35 -20.03
C GLU A 86 7.87 8.59 -19.60
N LYS A 87 8.89 9.30 -19.08
CA LYS A 87 10.13 8.70 -18.57
C LYS A 87 9.99 8.22 -17.12
N SER A 88 8.84 8.42 -16.50
CA SER A 88 8.58 7.94 -15.14
C SER A 88 8.66 6.41 -15.07
N VAL A 89 9.00 5.88 -13.89
CA VAL A 89 9.19 4.45 -13.68
C VAL A 89 8.24 3.97 -12.59
N MET A 90 7.59 2.83 -12.81
CA MET A 90 6.77 2.18 -11.80
C MET A 90 7.52 1.02 -11.16
N VAL A 91 7.56 0.99 -9.83
CA VAL A 91 8.08 -0.15 -9.06
C VAL A 91 6.90 -1.05 -8.72
N VAL A 92 7.04 -2.34 -9.03
CA VAL A 92 5.99 -3.34 -8.80
C VAL A 92 6.60 -4.58 -8.14
N GLY A 93 5.78 -5.34 -7.42
CA GLY A 93 6.17 -6.69 -7.02
C GLY A 93 6.31 -7.58 -8.26
N GLU A 94 7.26 -8.48 -8.26
CA GLU A 94 7.52 -9.36 -9.41
C GLU A 94 6.27 -10.13 -9.85
N ASN A 95 5.46 -10.59 -8.88
CA ASN A 95 4.21 -11.31 -9.12
C ASN A 95 3.09 -10.42 -9.68
N ARG A 96 3.25 -9.09 -9.69
CA ARG A 96 2.28 -8.12 -10.19
C ARG A 96 2.74 -7.38 -11.44
N LYS A 97 3.86 -7.80 -11.99
CA LYS A 97 4.50 -7.15 -13.14
C LYS A 97 3.55 -6.93 -14.33
N ASN A 98 2.69 -7.90 -14.62
CA ASN A 98 1.75 -7.83 -15.74
C ASN A 98 0.42 -7.16 -15.39
N ALA A 99 0.12 -6.94 -14.12
CA ALA A 99 -1.14 -6.34 -13.68
C ALA A 99 -1.28 -4.88 -14.12
N PHE A 100 -0.16 -4.20 -14.39
CA PHE A 100 -0.12 -2.79 -14.76
C PHE A 100 0.35 -2.56 -16.19
N SER A 101 0.20 -3.56 -17.06
CA SER A 101 0.60 -3.47 -18.46
C SER A 101 -0.17 -2.39 -19.25
N PHE A 102 -1.32 -1.96 -18.74
CA PHE A 102 -2.11 -0.87 -19.33
C PHE A 102 -1.47 0.51 -19.15
N LEU A 103 -0.49 0.65 -18.27
CA LEU A 103 0.23 1.90 -18.05
C LEU A 103 1.46 1.98 -18.97
N PRO A 104 1.76 3.17 -19.56
CA PRO A 104 2.82 3.29 -20.56
C PRO A 104 4.23 3.47 -19.97
N PHE A 105 4.44 3.11 -18.72
CA PHE A 105 5.74 3.33 -18.05
C PHE A 105 6.58 2.09 -18.02
N ASN A 106 7.90 2.26 -18.00
CA ASN A 106 8.82 1.18 -17.67
C ASN A 106 8.56 0.72 -16.23
N ARG A 107 8.58 -0.59 -16.04
CA ARG A 107 8.36 -1.20 -14.74
C ARG A 107 9.64 -1.81 -14.21
N HIS A 108 9.92 -1.53 -12.95
CA HIS A 108 11.01 -2.16 -12.21
C HIS A 108 10.38 -3.17 -11.24
N ALA A 109 10.63 -4.45 -11.47
CA ALA A 109 10.07 -5.52 -10.65
C ALA A 109 10.96 -5.81 -9.44
N LEU A 110 10.36 -5.83 -8.25
CA LEU A 110 11.05 -6.15 -7.01
C LEU A 110 10.67 -7.56 -6.56
N LYS A 111 11.68 -8.40 -6.39
CA LYS A 111 11.49 -9.78 -5.96
C LYS A 111 11.10 -9.84 -4.48
N ARG A 112 10.03 -10.60 -4.17
CA ARG A 112 9.61 -10.81 -2.78
C ARG A 112 10.33 -12.00 -2.16
N PRO A 113 10.78 -11.91 -0.89
CA PRO A 113 11.27 -13.07 -0.15
C PRO A 113 10.17 -14.12 0.01
N ASN A 114 10.53 -15.39 0.09
CA ASN A 114 9.58 -16.50 0.25
C ASN A 114 8.70 -16.37 1.51
N ALA A 115 9.24 -15.82 2.59
CA ALA A 115 8.53 -15.60 3.85
C ALA A 115 8.05 -14.15 4.00
N ALA A 116 7.68 -13.52 2.90
CA ALA A 116 7.30 -12.09 2.90
C ALA A 116 6.05 -11.84 3.76
N PRO A 117 6.00 -10.70 4.46
CA PRO A 117 4.79 -10.24 5.12
C PRO A 117 3.63 -10.11 4.14
N SER A 118 2.40 -10.27 4.62
CA SER A 118 1.21 -10.06 3.81
C SER A 118 0.16 -9.31 4.60
N ALA A 119 -0.70 -8.58 3.88
CA ALA A 119 -1.82 -7.87 4.50
C ALA A 119 -2.81 -8.85 5.14
N THR A 120 -3.05 -10.00 4.50
CA THR A 120 -3.93 -11.05 5.05
C THR A 120 -3.44 -11.53 6.41
N LYS A 121 -2.15 -11.83 6.53
CA LYS A 121 -1.56 -12.27 7.80
C LYS A 121 -1.62 -11.18 8.86
N ALA A 122 -1.36 -9.93 8.48
CA ALA A 122 -1.42 -8.79 9.39
C ALA A 122 -2.84 -8.57 9.91
N ARG A 123 -3.84 -8.64 9.04
CA ARG A 123 -5.25 -8.53 9.45
C ARG A 123 -5.64 -9.66 10.40
N ALA A 124 -5.23 -10.89 10.13
CA ALA A 124 -5.51 -12.02 11.01
C ALA A 124 -4.89 -11.84 12.40
N ALA A 125 -3.63 -11.40 12.46
CA ALA A 125 -2.96 -11.12 13.73
C ALA A 125 -3.70 -10.02 14.53
N ALA A 126 -4.14 -8.96 13.85
CA ALA A 126 -4.90 -7.89 14.48
C ALA A 126 -6.25 -8.38 15.04
N MET A 127 -6.99 -9.17 14.26
CA MET A 127 -8.28 -9.73 14.69
C MET A 127 -8.14 -10.63 15.91
N ASN A 128 -7.04 -11.37 16.00
CA ASN A 128 -6.77 -12.27 17.13
C ASN A 128 -6.10 -11.57 18.31
N GLY A 129 -5.85 -10.26 18.22
CA GLY A 129 -5.16 -9.52 19.27
C GLY A 129 -3.70 -9.90 19.46
N ASN A 130 -3.10 -10.51 18.44
CA ASN A 130 -1.71 -10.97 18.51
C ASN A 130 -0.75 -9.83 18.16
N LYS A 131 -0.44 -9.02 19.17
CA LYS A 131 0.36 -7.79 19.03
C LYS A 131 1.79 -8.06 18.55
N GLU A 132 2.39 -9.15 19.02
CA GLU A 132 3.76 -9.52 18.65
C GLU A 132 3.87 -9.88 17.19
N VAL A 133 3.00 -10.75 16.70
CA VAL A 133 2.96 -11.15 15.28
C VAL A 133 2.66 -9.96 14.40
N PHE A 134 1.70 -9.12 14.80
CA PHE A 134 1.36 -7.90 14.05
C PHE A 134 2.58 -6.99 13.90
N LYS A 135 3.29 -6.74 15.01
CA LYS A 135 4.51 -5.90 14.99
C LYS A 135 5.61 -6.52 14.12
N ASN A 136 5.78 -7.82 14.16
CA ASN A 136 6.78 -8.52 13.34
C ASN A 136 6.45 -8.40 11.84
N LEU A 137 5.17 -8.41 11.48
CA LEU A 137 4.73 -8.31 10.08
C LEU A 137 4.72 -6.87 9.55
N THR A 138 4.43 -5.90 10.41
CA THR A 138 4.19 -4.52 10.00
C THR A 138 5.29 -3.54 10.41
N GLY A 139 6.03 -3.84 11.48
CA GLY A 139 7.05 -2.95 12.01
C GLY A 139 6.53 -1.85 12.94
N TYR A 140 5.21 -1.81 13.22
CA TYR A 140 4.62 -0.86 14.17
C TYR A 140 3.65 -1.56 15.12
N ASN A 141 3.33 -0.88 16.22
CA ASN A 141 2.48 -1.46 17.24
C ASN A 141 1.02 -1.53 16.81
N LEU A 142 0.34 -2.62 17.17
CA LEU A 142 -1.10 -2.74 17.02
C LEU A 142 -1.79 -1.89 18.10
N THR A 143 -2.34 -0.75 17.69
CA THR A 143 -3.12 0.09 18.60
C THR A 143 -4.56 -0.42 18.70
N ASN A 144 -5.24 -0.04 19.78
CA ASN A 144 -6.68 -0.36 19.92
C ASN A 144 -7.49 0.20 18.76
N ASN A 145 -7.13 1.39 18.27
CA ASN A 145 -7.81 2.02 17.14
C ASN A 145 -7.71 1.16 15.87
N ILE A 146 -6.49 0.71 15.52
CA ILE A 146 -6.27 -0.14 14.34
C ILE A 146 -6.97 -1.49 14.50
N GLN A 147 -6.83 -2.11 15.67
CA GLN A 147 -7.48 -3.39 15.96
C GLN A 147 -9.00 -3.30 15.83
N ASN A 148 -9.61 -2.25 16.38
CA ASN A 148 -11.05 -2.04 16.31
C ASN A 148 -11.52 -1.84 14.88
N LYS A 149 -10.79 -1.07 14.07
CA LYS A 149 -11.13 -0.85 12.66
C LYS A 149 -11.10 -2.14 11.86
N ILE A 150 -10.08 -2.97 12.08
CA ILE A 150 -9.94 -4.25 11.37
C ILE A 150 -11.06 -5.22 11.79
N SER A 151 -11.34 -5.33 13.09
CA SER A 151 -12.40 -6.20 13.61
C SER A 151 -13.79 -5.75 13.15
N LYS A 152 -14.05 -4.45 13.18
CA LYS A 152 -15.33 -3.86 12.76
C LYS A 152 -15.58 -4.08 11.27
N ALA A 153 -14.58 -3.91 10.44
CA ALA A 153 -14.69 -4.13 9.00
C ALA A 153 -15.04 -5.58 8.67
N SER A 154 -14.47 -6.54 9.40
CA SER A 154 -14.81 -7.96 9.27
C SER A 154 -16.30 -8.23 9.59
N THR A 155 -16.81 -7.60 10.63
CA THR A 155 -18.23 -7.71 11.03
C THR A 155 -19.16 -7.12 9.96
N ILE A 156 -18.84 -5.95 9.41
CA ILE A 156 -19.63 -5.31 8.34
C ILE A 156 -19.71 -6.22 7.12
N THR A 157 -18.61 -6.83 6.72
CA THR A 157 -18.58 -7.77 5.59
C THR A 157 -19.49 -8.97 5.83
N LYS A 158 -19.50 -9.53 7.04
CA LYS A 158 -20.42 -10.62 7.43
C LYS A 158 -21.89 -10.20 7.30
N LYS A 159 -22.25 -9.01 7.79
CA LYS A 159 -23.62 -8.49 7.70
C LYS A 159 -24.08 -8.34 6.26
N LYS A 160 -23.23 -7.86 5.37
CA LYS A 160 -23.55 -7.73 3.93
C LYS A 160 -23.77 -9.09 3.28
N ARG A 161 -23.05 -10.14 3.70
CA ARG A 161 -23.22 -11.49 3.16
C ARG A 161 -24.49 -12.18 3.62
N SER A 162 -24.99 -11.85 4.80
CA SER A 162 -26.19 -12.46 5.36
C SER A 162 -27.49 -11.84 4.84
N THR A 163 -27.41 -10.74 4.16
CA THR A 163 -28.55 -10.07 3.53
C THR A 163 -28.60 -10.31 2.03
#